data_71d6aa4f4785aea930ab0612e6580440
#
_entry.id   71d6aa4f4785aea930ab0612e6580440
#
_cell.length_a   1.000
_cell.length_b   1.000
_cell.length_c   1.000
_cell.angle_alpha   90.00
_cell.angle_beta   90.00
_cell.angle_gamma   90.00
#
_symmetry.space_group_name_H-M   'P 1'
#
loop_
_entity.id
_entity.type
_entity.pdbx_description
1 polymer ?
#
loop_
_entity_poly.entity_id
_entity_poly.type
_entity_poly.pdbx_seq_one_letter_code
_entity_poly.pdbx_strand_id
1 'polypeptide(L)'
;SKKWQRELFGNPSSIHKDGVRAKRALQESRILIAKHFDAHDDEIIFTSGGTESNALAILGSYWKAIQDPDFFAKKVHIVTTTIEHPSVLKTCEMLEKEGVEVTYVPVDASGLVSPSSIADAVRPETVLVSIAYANSEIGVVQPIKEIAKEIRRYKKNTGSSVYPLFHVDACQAVQYLDIGVERLGVDLMSWNGTKIGGPRGTGVLYIKRTSPIAPLYVGGGQEYSMRSGTENVPAIVGLSIALTDARTICEKECARLLELRDFCVSEIIKKFPDARINGDMQSRLPNNINVSFKNFSSELLVLELDAKGISVSAGSACESSKDTGSHVLTALYGAGDEKKWGSVRFSLGRETKKQDIEYTLKTLALVFEKYKKTGIL
;
A
#
# COMPACT_ATOMS: atom_id res chain seq x y z
N SER A 1 18.10 2.42 -16.24
CA SER A 1 17.67 3.83 -16.16
C SER A 1 18.59 4.79 -16.87
N LYS A 2 19.94 4.71 -16.75
CA LYS A 2 20.91 5.61 -17.42
C LYS A 2 20.72 5.68 -18.95
N LYS A 3 20.41 4.57 -19.61
CA LYS A 3 20.11 4.53 -21.06
C LYS A 3 18.92 5.43 -21.39
N TRP A 4 17.81 5.24 -20.71
CA TRP A 4 16.57 6.00 -20.96
C TRP A 4 16.71 7.49 -20.64
N GLN A 5 17.49 7.87 -19.61
CA GLN A 5 17.78 9.28 -19.32
C GLN A 5 18.51 9.99 -20.47
N ARG A 6 19.35 9.27 -21.21
CA ARG A 6 20.07 9.82 -22.37
C ARG A 6 19.22 9.83 -23.64
N GLU A 7 18.33 8.87 -23.80
CA GLU A 7 17.55 8.68 -25.02
C GLU A 7 16.19 9.39 -25.01
N LEU A 8 15.61 9.64 -23.81
CA LEU A 8 14.26 10.21 -23.62
C LEU A 8 14.32 11.52 -22.81
N PHE A 9 15.26 12.38 -23.11
CA PHE A 9 15.43 13.67 -22.44
C PHE A 9 14.48 14.78 -22.94
N GLY A 10 13.81 14.56 -24.06
CA GLY A 10 12.90 15.52 -24.67
C GLY A 10 11.65 15.74 -23.78
N ASN A 11 11.14 16.99 -23.80
CA ASN A 11 9.87 17.29 -23.15
C ASN A 11 8.72 16.70 -23.98
N PRO A 12 7.83 15.83 -23.44
CA PRO A 12 6.73 15.22 -24.18
C PRO A 12 5.74 16.22 -24.78
N SER A 13 5.68 17.44 -24.28
CA SER A 13 4.83 18.51 -24.82
C SER A 13 5.43 19.21 -26.05
N SER A 14 6.71 18.94 -26.39
CA SER A 14 7.38 19.57 -27.52
C SER A 14 7.11 18.85 -28.85
N ILE A 15 7.00 19.65 -29.93
CA ILE A 15 6.71 19.15 -31.28
C ILE A 15 7.94 18.68 -32.06
N HIS A 16 9.15 18.95 -31.57
CA HIS A 16 10.39 18.47 -32.20
C HIS A 16 10.61 16.97 -31.95
N LYS A 17 11.47 16.33 -32.76
CA LYS A 17 11.69 14.86 -32.77
C LYS A 17 11.90 14.23 -31.39
N ASP A 18 12.69 14.88 -30.54
CA ASP A 18 12.97 14.33 -29.20
C ASP A 18 11.75 14.39 -28.27
N GLY A 19 10.93 15.45 -28.38
CA GLY A 19 9.66 15.56 -27.65
C GLY A 19 8.66 14.51 -28.10
N VAL A 20 8.50 14.34 -29.43
CA VAL A 20 7.62 13.31 -30.00
C VAL A 20 8.06 11.90 -29.57
N ARG A 21 9.37 11.62 -29.55
CA ARG A 21 9.90 10.33 -29.07
C ARG A 21 9.60 10.10 -27.58
N ALA A 22 9.78 11.12 -26.74
CA ALA A 22 9.46 11.06 -25.33
C ALA A 22 7.95 10.85 -25.08
N LYS A 23 7.09 11.59 -25.81
CA LYS A 23 5.62 11.43 -25.75
C LYS A 23 5.19 10.02 -26.13
N ARG A 24 5.78 9.46 -27.20
CA ARG A 24 5.47 8.08 -27.62
C ARG A 24 5.85 7.08 -26.55
N ALA A 25 7.05 7.17 -25.94
CA ALA A 25 7.50 6.28 -24.89
C ALA A 25 6.62 6.39 -23.63
N LEU A 26 6.18 7.60 -23.27
CA LEU A 26 5.23 7.84 -22.20
C LEU A 26 3.90 7.11 -22.46
N GLN A 27 3.35 7.28 -23.67
CA GLN A 27 2.05 6.68 -24.03
C GLN A 27 2.11 5.16 -24.13
N GLU A 28 3.18 4.60 -24.70
CA GLU A 28 3.40 3.15 -24.75
C GLU A 28 3.49 2.56 -23.33
N SER A 29 4.18 3.25 -22.41
CA SER A 29 4.26 2.83 -21.00
C SER A 29 2.90 2.86 -20.30
N ARG A 30 2.08 3.89 -20.59
CA ARG A 30 0.73 4.04 -20.04
C ARG A 30 -0.18 2.91 -20.51
N ILE A 31 -0.17 2.59 -21.79
CA ILE A 31 -0.93 1.48 -22.39
C ILE A 31 -0.53 0.13 -21.77
N LEU A 32 0.78 -0.12 -21.60
CA LEU A 32 1.27 -1.34 -20.97
C LEU A 32 0.78 -1.47 -19.53
N ILE A 33 0.83 -0.40 -18.76
CA ILE A 33 0.33 -0.38 -17.37
C ILE A 33 -1.18 -0.62 -17.36
N ALA A 34 -1.95 0.13 -18.14
CA ALA A 34 -3.40 0.00 -18.23
C ALA A 34 -3.84 -1.44 -18.52
N LYS A 35 -3.16 -2.10 -19.46
CA LYS A 35 -3.42 -3.51 -19.79
C LYS A 35 -3.30 -4.47 -18.59
N HIS A 36 -2.35 -4.25 -17.70
CA HIS A 36 -2.21 -5.10 -16.51
C HIS A 36 -3.32 -4.92 -15.48
N PHE A 37 -3.98 -3.75 -15.51
CA PHE A 37 -5.08 -3.41 -14.61
C PHE A 37 -6.46 -3.65 -15.22
N ASP A 38 -6.55 -4.12 -16.46
CA ASP A 38 -7.80 -4.19 -17.25
C ASP A 38 -8.50 -2.82 -17.30
N ALA A 39 -7.72 -1.74 -17.47
CA ALA A 39 -8.12 -0.36 -17.49
C ALA A 39 -7.89 0.27 -18.87
N HIS A 40 -8.48 1.45 -19.09
CA HIS A 40 -8.13 2.29 -20.21
C HIS A 40 -6.86 3.12 -19.91
N ASP A 41 -6.13 3.51 -20.94
CA ASP A 41 -4.90 4.28 -20.78
C ASP A 41 -5.12 5.67 -20.19
N ASP A 42 -6.22 6.33 -20.51
CA ASP A 42 -6.61 7.63 -19.92
C ASP A 42 -7.06 7.57 -18.45
N GLU A 43 -7.21 6.37 -17.89
CA GLU A 43 -7.48 6.15 -16.47
C GLU A 43 -6.19 6.01 -15.62
N ILE A 44 -5.03 6.03 -16.25
CA ILE A 44 -3.73 5.89 -15.58
C ILE A 44 -3.08 7.26 -15.44
N ILE A 45 -2.89 7.72 -14.21
CA ILE A 45 -2.23 8.99 -13.89
C ILE A 45 -0.89 8.71 -13.20
N PHE A 46 0.19 9.22 -13.78
CA PHE A 46 1.53 9.08 -13.18
C PHE A 46 1.74 10.11 -12.07
N THR A 47 2.32 9.64 -10.98
CA THR A 47 2.64 10.43 -9.77
C THR A 47 4.09 10.18 -9.36
N SER A 48 4.56 10.85 -8.31
CA SER A 48 5.90 10.63 -7.76
C SER A 48 6.01 9.44 -6.81
N GLY A 49 4.90 8.79 -6.46
CA GLY A 49 4.89 7.65 -5.53
C GLY A 49 3.53 7.40 -4.90
N GLY A 50 3.44 6.36 -4.07
CA GLY A 50 2.20 5.97 -3.40
C GLY A 50 1.63 7.07 -2.50
N THR A 51 2.48 7.83 -1.82
CA THR A 51 2.03 8.94 -0.96
C THR A 51 1.30 10.02 -1.77
N GLU A 52 1.84 10.41 -2.93
CA GLU A 52 1.17 11.38 -3.82
C GLU A 52 -0.11 10.78 -4.41
N SER A 53 -0.09 9.50 -4.79
CA SER A 53 -1.28 8.81 -5.32
C SER A 53 -2.41 8.75 -4.29
N ASN A 54 -2.10 8.37 -3.03
CA ASN A 54 -3.07 8.35 -1.94
C ASN A 54 -3.60 9.75 -1.62
N ALA A 55 -2.72 10.75 -1.56
CA ALA A 55 -3.12 12.13 -1.35
C ALA A 55 -4.04 12.64 -2.48
N LEU A 56 -3.71 12.36 -3.75
CA LEU A 56 -4.54 12.75 -4.89
C LEU A 56 -5.92 12.06 -4.83
N ALA A 57 -5.97 10.77 -4.47
CA ALA A 57 -7.22 10.05 -4.31
C ALA A 57 -8.11 10.66 -3.21
N ILE A 58 -7.53 10.94 -2.04
CA ILE A 58 -8.29 11.42 -0.87
C ILE A 58 -8.65 12.89 -1.01
N LEU A 59 -7.66 13.76 -1.21
CA LEU A 59 -7.87 15.22 -1.31
C LEU A 59 -8.65 15.57 -2.57
N GLY A 60 -8.34 14.91 -3.68
CA GLY A 60 -9.04 15.15 -4.95
C GLY A 60 -10.52 14.76 -4.87
N SER A 61 -10.86 13.67 -4.18
CA SER A 61 -12.25 13.29 -3.91
C SER A 61 -12.96 14.32 -3.05
N TYR A 62 -12.32 14.76 -1.97
CA TYR A 62 -12.85 15.80 -1.08
C TYR A 62 -13.06 17.12 -1.81
N TRP A 63 -12.03 17.67 -2.46
CA TRP A 63 -12.13 18.94 -3.17
C TRP A 63 -13.16 18.93 -4.30
N LYS A 64 -13.34 17.77 -4.94
CA LYS A 64 -14.38 17.65 -5.96
C LYS A 64 -15.77 17.60 -5.36
N ALA A 65 -15.94 16.87 -4.24
CA ALA A 65 -17.21 16.77 -3.55
C ALA A 65 -17.72 18.11 -3.00
N ILE A 66 -16.84 18.93 -2.40
CA ILE A 66 -17.24 20.26 -1.88
C ILE A 66 -17.65 21.26 -2.98
N GLN A 67 -17.35 20.98 -4.26
CA GLN A 67 -17.82 21.75 -5.41
C GLN A 67 -19.21 21.29 -5.90
N ASP A 68 -19.68 20.13 -5.42
CA ASP A 68 -20.97 19.58 -5.78
C ASP A 68 -22.07 20.21 -4.91
N PRO A 69 -23.12 20.81 -5.51
CA PRO A 69 -24.24 21.42 -4.76
C PRO A 69 -24.88 20.50 -3.72
N ASP A 70 -24.90 19.19 -3.97
CA ASP A 70 -25.48 18.21 -3.06
C ASP A 70 -24.67 18.03 -1.76
N PHE A 71 -23.39 18.44 -1.76
CA PHE A 71 -22.46 18.37 -0.62
C PHE A 71 -22.11 19.74 -0.04
N PHE A 72 -22.41 20.85 -0.73
CA PHE A 72 -21.98 22.20 -0.33
C PHE A 72 -22.45 22.62 1.07
N ALA A 73 -23.58 22.13 1.53
CA ALA A 73 -24.13 22.42 2.86
C ALA A 73 -23.94 21.27 3.87
N LYS A 74 -23.30 20.18 3.48
CA LYS A 74 -23.12 18.98 4.32
C LYS A 74 -21.68 18.85 4.78
N LYS A 75 -21.49 18.31 5.97
CA LYS A 75 -20.15 17.88 6.38
C LYS A 75 -19.75 16.64 5.59
N VAL A 76 -18.70 16.77 4.78
CA VAL A 76 -18.13 15.63 4.04
C VAL A 76 -17.64 14.56 4.99
N HIS A 77 -17.87 13.31 4.64
CA HIS A 77 -17.45 12.15 5.42
C HIS A 77 -16.56 11.20 4.60
N ILE A 78 -15.54 10.64 5.26
CA ILE A 78 -14.62 9.65 4.72
C ILE A 78 -14.61 8.43 5.63
N VAL A 79 -14.60 7.23 5.04
CA VAL A 79 -14.43 5.96 5.75
C VAL A 79 -13.07 5.37 5.41
N THR A 80 -12.31 4.98 6.43
CA THR A 80 -11.02 4.28 6.28
C THR A 80 -10.82 3.28 7.43
N THR A 81 -9.68 2.59 7.50
CA THR A 81 -9.40 1.66 8.60
C THR A 81 -8.36 2.20 9.57
N THR A 82 -8.29 1.62 10.77
CA THR A 82 -7.30 1.98 11.79
C THR A 82 -5.87 1.54 11.45
N ILE A 83 -5.68 0.68 10.44
CA ILE A 83 -4.38 0.09 10.09
C ILE A 83 -3.81 0.58 8.76
N GLU A 84 -4.31 1.69 8.23
CA GLU A 84 -3.86 2.24 6.96
C GLU A 84 -2.41 2.76 7.03
N HIS A 85 -1.81 2.93 5.84
CA HIS A 85 -0.51 3.56 5.74
C HIS A 85 -0.57 5.03 6.21
N PRO A 86 0.51 5.58 6.83
CA PRO A 86 0.54 6.98 7.27
C PRO A 86 0.14 8.01 6.20
N SER A 87 0.38 7.75 4.91
CA SER A 87 -0.06 8.64 3.83
C SER A 87 -1.59 8.74 3.69
N VAL A 88 -2.34 7.75 4.17
CA VAL A 88 -3.81 7.78 4.26
C VAL A 88 -4.22 8.42 5.59
N LEU A 89 -3.74 7.87 6.72
CA LEU A 89 -4.13 8.35 8.05
C LEU A 89 -3.83 9.84 8.25
N LYS A 90 -2.61 10.29 7.89
CA LYS A 90 -2.22 11.70 8.07
C LYS A 90 -2.96 12.64 7.13
N THR A 91 -3.34 12.18 5.95
CA THR A 91 -4.20 12.97 5.04
C THR A 91 -5.62 13.09 5.62
N CYS A 92 -6.17 12.01 6.19
CA CYS A 92 -7.45 12.07 6.89
C CYS A 92 -7.40 12.97 8.13
N GLU A 93 -6.37 12.83 8.99
CA GLU A 93 -6.17 13.71 10.16
C GLU A 93 -6.03 15.20 9.77
N MET A 94 -5.46 15.49 8.62
CA MET A 94 -5.39 16.86 8.11
C MET A 94 -6.78 17.37 7.73
N LEU A 95 -7.57 16.56 7.03
CA LEU A 95 -8.94 16.91 6.63
C LEU A 95 -9.89 17.05 7.83
N GLU A 96 -9.71 16.25 8.90
CA GLU A 96 -10.48 16.42 10.16
C GLU A 96 -10.28 17.82 10.75
N LYS A 97 -9.06 18.39 10.68
CA LYS A 97 -8.79 19.77 11.13
C LYS A 97 -9.49 20.82 10.26
N GLU A 98 -9.85 20.47 9.03
CA GLU A 98 -10.64 21.29 8.11
C GLU A 98 -12.16 21.06 8.25
N GLY A 99 -12.57 20.20 9.19
CA GLY A 99 -13.98 19.94 9.51
C GLY A 99 -14.60 18.75 8.76
N VAL A 100 -13.80 17.95 8.03
CA VAL A 100 -14.25 16.66 7.46
C VAL A 100 -14.45 15.67 8.59
N GLU A 101 -15.50 14.86 8.51
CA GLU A 101 -15.70 13.74 9.43
C GLU A 101 -15.03 12.49 8.88
N VAL A 102 -14.28 11.77 9.73
CA VAL A 102 -13.61 10.53 9.34
C VAL A 102 -14.01 9.39 10.28
N THR A 103 -14.45 8.28 9.70
CA THR A 103 -14.67 7.04 10.46
C THR A 103 -13.51 6.08 10.21
N TYR A 104 -12.76 5.79 11.27
CA TYR A 104 -11.70 4.78 11.27
C TYR A 104 -12.28 3.45 11.73
N VAL A 105 -12.64 2.59 10.78
CA VAL A 105 -13.21 1.27 11.07
C VAL A 105 -12.15 0.36 11.69
N PRO A 106 -12.40 -0.23 12.87
CA PRO A 106 -11.45 -1.14 13.48
C PRO A 106 -11.34 -2.46 12.69
N VAL A 107 -10.19 -3.11 12.83
CA VAL A 107 -9.97 -4.48 12.39
C VAL A 107 -10.10 -5.45 13.57
N ASP A 108 -10.29 -6.73 13.28
CA ASP A 108 -10.24 -7.77 14.29
C ASP A 108 -8.79 -8.12 14.69
N ALA A 109 -8.63 -9.05 15.63
CA ALA A 109 -7.30 -9.50 16.11
C ALA A 109 -6.46 -10.20 15.01
N SER A 110 -7.08 -10.61 13.90
CA SER A 110 -6.39 -11.14 12.72
C SER A 110 -5.93 -10.05 11.75
N GLY A 111 -6.34 -8.79 11.98
CA GLY A 111 -6.03 -7.65 11.12
C GLY A 111 -6.96 -7.52 9.91
N LEU A 112 -8.08 -8.24 9.89
CA LEU A 112 -9.08 -8.16 8.84
C LEU A 112 -10.18 -7.15 9.21
N VAL A 113 -10.61 -6.35 8.24
CA VAL A 113 -11.80 -5.51 8.36
C VAL A 113 -13.02 -6.26 7.87
N SER A 114 -14.13 -6.17 8.62
CA SER A 114 -15.40 -6.75 8.16
C SER A 114 -16.01 -5.90 7.04
N PRO A 115 -16.41 -6.49 5.89
CA PRO A 115 -17.15 -5.77 4.85
C PRO A 115 -18.46 -5.15 5.37
N SER A 116 -19.15 -5.79 6.33
CA SER A 116 -20.36 -5.23 6.95
C SER A 116 -20.03 -3.99 7.80
N SER A 117 -18.94 -3.99 8.55
CA SER A 117 -18.52 -2.81 9.34
C SER A 117 -18.19 -1.60 8.45
N ILE A 118 -17.65 -1.83 7.27
CA ILE A 118 -17.47 -0.76 6.27
C ILE A 118 -18.84 -0.27 5.77
N ALA A 119 -19.77 -1.18 5.45
CA ALA A 119 -21.08 -0.81 4.98
C ALA A 119 -21.87 0.00 6.05
N ASP A 120 -21.79 -0.40 7.31
CA ASP A 120 -22.44 0.27 8.44
C ASP A 120 -21.86 1.66 8.71
N ALA A 121 -20.59 1.89 8.37
CA ALA A 121 -19.93 3.20 8.49
C ALA A 121 -20.28 4.17 7.35
N VAL A 122 -20.78 3.66 6.21
CA VAL A 122 -21.17 4.49 5.05
C VAL A 122 -22.49 5.18 5.30
N ARG A 123 -22.55 6.48 5.05
CA ARG A 123 -23.73 7.34 5.24
C ARG A 123 -23.88 8.32 4.06
N PRO A 124 -24.99 9.07 3.96
CA PRO A 124 -25.26 9.96 2.80
C PRO A 124 -24.18 11.03 2.52
N GLU A 125 -23.44 11.41 3.54
CA GLU A 125 -22.33 12.38 3.45
C GLU A 125 -21.00 11.73 3.07
N THR A 126 -20.94 10.39 2.97
CA THR A 126 -19.69 9.69 2.64
C THR A 126 -19.32 9.89 1.16
N VAL A 127 -18.18 10.50 0.93
CA VAL A 127 -17.66 10.73 -0.43
C VAL A 127 -16.59 9.72 -0.83
N LEU A 128 -15.91 9.12 0.15
CA LEU A 128 -14.81 8.19 -0.10
C LEU A 128 -14.78 7.07 0.95
N VAL A 129 -14.55 5.85 0.48
CA VAL A 129 -14.08 4.73 1.29
C VAL A 129 -12.66 4.40 0.83
N SER A 130 -11.66 4.46 1.72
CA SER A 130 -10.25 4.24 1.39
C SER A 130 -9.68 3.10 2.23
N ILE A 131 -9.25 2.01 1.57
CA ILE A 131 -8.82 0.77 2.22
C ILE A 131 -7.50 0.29 1.61
N ALA A 132 -6.51 -0.09 2.44
CA ALA A 132 -5.32 -0.77 1.98
C ALA A 132 -5.67 -2.18 1.48
N TYR A 133 -5.23 -2.55 0.28
CA TYR A 133 -5.43 -3.91 -0.23
C TYR A 133 -4.65 -4.94 0.58
N ALA A 134 -3.43 -4.59 0.95
CA ALA A 134 -2.63 -5.40 1.86
C ALA A 134 -1.85 -4.49 2.82
N ASN A 135 -1.90 -4.80 4.10
CA ASN A 135 -1.19 -4.03 5.11
C ASN A 135 0.33 -4.20 4.97
N SER A 136 1.06 -3.09 5.03
CA SER A 136 2.51 -3.06 4.81
C SER A 136 3.33 -3.66 5.96
N GLU A 137 2.75 -3.78 7.15
CA GLU A 137 3.43 -4.26 8.35
C GLU A 137 3.16 -5.74 8.60
N ILE A 138 1.90 -6.12 8.72
CA ILE A 138 1.49 -7.50 9.02
C ILE A 138 1.18 -8.34 7.77
N GLY A 139 1.16 -7.74 6.58
CA GLY A 139 0.95 -8.44 5.32
C GLY A 139 -0.46 -8.93 5.05
N VAL A 140 -1.41 -8.66 5.95
CA VAL A 140 -2.80 -9.13 5.82
C VAL A 140 -3.48 -8.50 4.61
N VAL A 141 -4.16 -9.32 3.82
CA VAL A 141 -4.88 -8.97 2.60
C VAL A 141 -6.35 -8.74 2.92
N GLN A 142 -6.86 -7.54 2.64
CA GLN A 142 -8.23 -7.16 2.92
C GLN A 142 -9.21 -7.68 1.86
N PRO A 143 -10.47 -7.96 2.23
CA PRO A 143 -11.50 -8.51 1.34
C PRO A 143 -12.10 -7.44 0.41
N ILE A 144 -11.29 -6.92 -0.52
CA ILE A 144 -11.64 -5.76 -1.37
C ILE A 144 -12.88 -6.00 -2.22
N LYS A 145 -13.04 -7.21 -2.79
CA LYS A 145 -14.19 -7.55 -3.63
C LYS A 145 -15.51 -7.54 -2.84
N GLU A 146 -15.46 -8.05 -1.62
CA GLU A 146 -16.59 -8.10 -0.70
C GLU A 146 -16.98 -6.69 -0.25
N ILE A 147 -16.00 -5.86 0.09
CA ILE A 147 -16.20 -4.44 0.44
C ILE A 147 -16.82 -3.69 -0.76
N ALA A 148 -16.26 -3.86 -1.97
CA ALA A 148 -16.80 -3.26 -3.18
C ALA A 148 -18.26 -3.67 -3.44
N LYS A 149 -18.63 -4.93 -3.13
CA LYS A 149 -20.00 -5.42 -3.25
C LYS A 149 -20.94 -4.70 -2.28
N GLU A 150 -20.53 -4.50 -1.03
CA GLU A 150 -21.35 -3.78 -0.05
C GLU A 150 -21.51 -2.29 -0.43
N ILE A 151 -20.43 -1.62 -0.91
CA ILE A 151 -20.52 -0.25 -1.40
C ILE A 151 -21.48 -0.14 -2.60
N ARG A 152 -21.42 -1.07 -3.55
CA ARG A 152 -22.37 -1.11 -4.68
C ARG A 152 -23.80 -1.34 -4.22
N ARG A 153 -24.00 -2.20 -3.21
CA ARG A 153 -25.32 -2.43 -2.62
C ARG A 153 -25.88 -1.16 -1.98
N TYR A 154 -25.04 -0.44 -1.23
CA TYR A 154 -25.40 0.86 -0.66
C TYR A 154 -25.83 1.85 -1.74
N LYS A 155 -24.99 2.06 -2.78
CA LYS A 155 -25.30 2.95 -3.92
C LYS A 155 -26.65 2.59 -4.57
N LYS A 156 -26.90 1.30 -4.82
CA LYS A 156 -28.17 0.83 -5.41
C LYS A 156 -29.36 1.14 -4.53
N ASN A 157 -29.25 0.94 -3.21
CA ASN A 157 -30.34 1.13 -2.27
C ASN A 157 -30.67 2.63 -2.06
N THR A 158 -29.69 3.50 -2.15
CA THR A 158 -29.83 4.96 -1.97
C THR A 158 -30.08 5.71 -3.29
N GLY A 159 -29.95 5.04 -4.43
CA GLY A 159 -30.03 5.68 -5.74
C GLY A 159 -28.80 6.53 -6.10
N SER A 160 -27.74 6.48 -5.31
CA SER A 160 -26.50 7.23 -5.60
C SER A 160 -25.79 6.61 -6.81
N SER A 161 -25.47 7.45 -7.81
CA SER A 161 -24.73 7.02 -9.00
C SER A 161 -23.20 7.18 -8.85
N VAL A 162 -22.74 8.04 -7.94
CA VAL A 162 -21.34 8.46 -7.84
C VAL A 162 -20.74 8.07 -6.49
N TYR A 163 -21.22 8.62 -5.40
CA TYR A 163 -20.63 8.48 -4.07
C TYR A 163 -21.22 7.33 -3.24
N PRO A 164 -20.44 6.77 -2.32
CA PRO A 164 -19.01 7.01 -2.11
C PRO A 164 -18.13 6.44 -3.22
N LEU A 165 -17.00 7.08 -3.53
CA LEU A 165 -15.94 6.47 -4.32
C LEU A 165 -15.22 5.41 -3.50
N PHE A 166 -14.76 4.34 -4.15
CA PHE A 166 -13.97 3.30 -3.50
C PHE A 166 -12.50 3.38 -3.94
N HIS A 167 -11.64 3.83 -3.04
CA HIS A 167 -10.18 3.90 -3.20
C HIS A 167 -9.49 2.71 -2.52
N VAL A 168 -8.52 2.14 -3.22
CA VAL A 168 -7.69 1.04 -2.72
C VAL A 168 -6.21 1.42 -2.78
N ASP A 169 -5.53 1.45 -1.64
CA ASP A 169 -4.05 1.50 -1.61
C ASP A 169 -3.50 0.11 -1.90
N ALA A 170 -3.06 -0.11 -3.15
CA ALA A 170 -2.50 -1.37 -3.63
C ALA A 170 -0.96 -1.39 -3.63
N CYS A 171 -0.29 -0.46 -2.93
CA CYS A 171 1.18 -0.36 -2.94
C CYS A 171 1.90 -1.67 -2.57
N GLN A 172 1.33 -2.48 -1.71
CA GLN A 172 1.89 -3.78 -1.33
C GLN A 172 1.36 -4.95 -2.17
N ALA A 173 0.25 -4.75 -2.88
CA ALA A 173 -0.52 -5.80 -3.54
C ALA A 173 -0.08 -6.07 -4.99
N VAL A 174 0.30 -5.04 -5.74
CA VAL A 174 0.46 -5.07 -7.21
C VAL A 174 1.40 -6.17 -7.70
N GLN A 175 2.41 -6.52 -6.94
CA GLN A 175 3.33 -7.59 -7.31
C GLN A 175 2.72 -9.00 -7.17
N TYR A 176 1.79 -9.21 -6.21
CA TYR A 176 1.43 -10.55 -5.75
C TYR A 176 -0.06 -10.90 -5.93
N LEU A 177 -0.95 -9.91 -6.00
CA LEU A 177 -2.40 -10.12 -5.99
C LEU A 177 -3.04 -9.82 -7.34
N ASP A 178 -4.33 -10.13 -7.47
CA ASP A 178 -5.17 -9.68 -8.59
C ASP A 178 -5.29 -8.15 -8.56
N ILE A 179 -5.05 -7.51 -9.71
CA ILE A 179 -5.07 -6.05 -9.85
C ILE A 179 -6.07 -5.56 -10.90
N GLY A 180 -6.92 -6.44 -11.42
CA GLY A 180 -7.97 -6.05 -12.36
C GLY A 180 -9.02 -5.17 -11.70
N VAL A 181 -9.02 -3.88 -12.06
CA VAL A 181 -9.80 -2.86 -11.36
C VAL A 181 -11.31 -3.09 -11.45
N GLU A 182 -11.80 -3.59 -12.59
CA GLU A 182 -13.20 -3.95 -12.72
C GLU A 182 -13.59 -5.18 -11.90
N ARG A 183 -12.71 -6.21 -11.87
CA ARG A 183 -12.94 -7.42 -11.06
C ARG A 183 -12.92 -7.14 -9.57
N LEU A 184 -12.11 -6.16 -9.14
CA LEU A 184 -12.05 -5.69 -7.76
C LEU A 184 -13.22 -4.75 -7.45
N GLY A 185 -13.77 -4.06 -8.45
CA GLY A 185 -14.88 -3.12 -8.31
C GLY A 185 -14.48 -1.81 -7.65
N VAL A 186 -13.25 -1.34 -7.93
CA VAL A 186 -12.68 -0.13 -7.36
C VAL A 186 -12.85 1.06 -8.31
N ASP A 187 -13.00 2.25 -7.74
CA ASP A 187 -13.09 3.49 -8.50
C ASP A 187 -11.72 4.19 -8.60
N LEU A 188 -10.85 4.00 -7.61
CA LEU A 188 -9.50 4.57 -7.52
C LEU A 188 -8.52 3.49 -6.99
N MET A 189 -7.29 3.44 -7.54
CA MET A 189 -6.26 2.52 -7.02
C MET A 189 -4.88 3.16 -7.06
N SER A 190 -4.23 3.23 -5.91
CA SER A 190 -2.87 3.77 -5.75
C SER A 190 -1.82 2.67 -5.70
N TRP A 191 -0.66 2.90 -6.37
CA TRP A 191 0.50 2.04 -6.21
C TRP A 191 1.80 2.76 -6.59
N ASN A 192 2.97 2.13 -6.36
CA ASN A 192 4.26 2.73 -6.65
C ASN A 192 5.29 1.74 -7.20
N GLY A 193 6.29 2.27 -7.90
CA GLY A 193 7.35 1.48 -8.52
C GLY A 193 8.32 0.84 -7.53
N THR A 194 8.56 1.47 -6.40
CA THR A 194 9.56 1.02 -5.41
C THR A 194 9.26 -0.39 -4.90
N LYS A 195 8.00 -0.74 -4.74
CA LYS A 195 7.58 -2.04 -4.16
C LYS A 195 7.63 -3.20 -5.14
N ILE A 196 7.80 -2.92 -6.44
CA ILE A 196 7.91 -3.93 -7.51
C ILE A 196 9.30 -3.98 -8.14
N GLY A 197 10.31 -3.37 -7.50
CA GLY A 197 11.68 -3.28 -8.04
C GLY A 197 11.86 -2.24 -9.15
N GLY A 198 10.90 -1.35 -9.32
CA GLY A 198 10.94 -0.23 -10.26
C GLY A 198 11.66 1.00 -9.71
N PRO A 199 11.79 2.06 -10.51
CA PRO A 199 12.44 3.29 -10.10
C PRO A 199 11.76 3.96 -8.90
N ARG A 200 12.57 4.51 -7.99
CA ARG A 200 12.07 5.41 -6.94
C ARG A 200 11.57 6.71 -7.58
N GLY A 201 10.64 7.37 -6.91
CA GLY A 201 10.04 8.60 -7.43
C GLY A 201 9.03 8.35 -8.56
N THR A 202 8.43 7.16 -8.60
CA THR A 202 7.34 6.80 -9.51
C THR A 202 6.17 6.18 -8.77
N GLY A 203 4.98 6.62 -9.11
CA GLY A 203 3.72 6.06 -8.64
C GLY A 203 2.65 6.16 -9.72
N VAL A 204 1.52 5.58 -9.45
CA VAL A 204 0.35 5.61 -10.32
C VAL A 204 -0.89 5.73 -9.45
N LEU A 205 -1.83 6.54 -9.91
CA LEU A 205 -3.22 6.49 -9.51
C LEU A 205 -4.06 6.07 -10.71
N TYR A 206 -4.74 4.93 -10.60
CA TYR A 206 -5.86 4.60 -11.47
C TYR A 206 -7.06 5.43 -11.05
N ILE A 207 -7.70 6.09 -12.01
CA ILE A 207 -8.94 6.85 -11.82
C ILE A 207 -9.96 6.36 -12.85
N LYS A 208 -11.02 5.71 -12.37
CA LYS A 208 -12.12 5.31 -13.25
C LYS A 208 -12.73 6.54 -13.92
N ARG A 209 -12.97 6.49 -15.23
CA ARG A 209 -13.49 7.62 -16.04
C ARG A 209 -14.68 8.34 -15.43
N THR A 210 -15.53 7.61 -14.71
CA THR A 210 -16.73 8.16 -14.06
C THR A 210 -16.50 8.75 -12.67
N SER A 211 -15.28 8.65 -12.14
CA SER A 211 -14.95 9.11 -10.80
C SER A 211 -14.59 10.60 -10.80
N PRO A 212 -15.36 11.46 -10.14
CA PRO A 212 -15.08 12.89 -10.07
C PRO A 212 -13.94 13.16 -9.08
N ILE A 213 -12.79 13.59 -9.58
CA ILE A 213 -11.58 13.94 -8.83
C ILE A 213 -11.10 15.32 -9.21
N ALA A 214 -10.69 16.14 -8.25
CA ALA A 214 -9.99 17.39 -8.48
C ALA A 214 -8.46 17.17 -8.44
N PRO A 215 -7.68 17.91 -9.25
CA PRO A 215 -6.22 17.82 -9.23
C PRO A 215 -5.62 18.42 -7.95
N LEU A 216 -4.47 17.89 -7.48
CA LEU A 216 -3.68 18.51 -6.40
C LEU A 216 -2.84 19.68 -6.93
N TYR A 217 -2.31 19.56 -8.14
CA TYR A 217 -1.43 20.53 -8.76
C TYR A 217 -2.03 21.02 -10.07
N VAL A 218 -2.28 22.30 -10.15
CA VAL A 218 -2.72 22.97 -11.39
C VAL A 218 -1.51 23.49 -12.16
N GLY A 219 -1.60 23.53 -13.51
CA GLY A 219 -0.47 23.98 -14.33
C GLY A 219 -0.66 23.66 -15.83
N GLY A 220 0.37 23.13 -16.48
CA GLY A 220 0.47 22.98 -17.93
C GLY A 220 -0.35 21.84 -18.56
N GLY A 221 -1.29 21.23 -17.85
CA GLY A 221 -2.22 20.25 -18.44
C GLY A 221 -1.65 18.82 -18.61
N GLN A 222 -0.46 18.53 -18.09
CA GLN A 222 0.09 17.18 -18.09
C GLN A 222 -0.82 16.20 -17.33
N GLU A 223 -0.68 14.90 -17.60
CA GLU A 223 -1.48 13.85 -16.99
C GLU A 223 -2.98 14.18 -17.00
N TYR A 224 -3.49 14.60 -18.15
CA TYR A 224 -4.90 14.98 -18.36
C TYR A 224 -5.39 16.08 -17.40
N SER A 225 -4.50 17.00 -17.06
CA SER A 225 -4.72 18.09 -16.05
C SER A 225 -4.91 17.58 -14.62
N MET A 226 -4.73 16.30 -14.35
CA MET A 226 -4.84 15.71 -13.01
C MET A 226 -3.55 15.88 -12.20
N ARG A 227 -2.40 15.91 -12.88
CA ARG A 227 -1.10 16.05 -12.24
C ARG A 227 -0.16 16.85 -13.15
N SER A 228 -0.14 18.16 -12.98
CA SER A 228 0.72 19.05 -13.77
C SER A 228 2.20 18.92 -13.40
N GLY A 229 3.08 19.34 -14.32
CA GLY A 229 4.54 19.26 -14.24
C GLY A 229 5.08 18.23 -15.23
N THR A 230 6.25 18.55 -15.83
CA THR A 230 6.87 17.71 -16.86
C THR A 230 7.06 16.28 -16.38
N GLU A 231 6.62 15.32 -17.15
CA GLU A 231 6.60 13.91 -16.82
C GLU A 231 8.05 13.33 -16.80
N ASN A 232 8.34 12.51 -15.82
CA ASN A 232 9.62 11.80 -15.72
C ASN A 232 9.61 10.56 -16.61
N VAL A 233 9.67 10.77 -17.94
CA VAL A 233 9.52 9.72 -18.95
C VAL A 233 10.50 8.55 -18.73
N PRO A 234 11.81 8.77 -18.47
CA PRO A 234 12.72 7.66 -18.23
C PRO A 234 12.36 6.77 -17.04
N ALA A 235 11.83 7.37 -15.98
CA ALA A 235 11.39 6.62 -14.81
C ALA A 235 10.07 5.90 -15.06
N ILE A 236 9.14 6.50 -15.80
CA ILE A 236 7.85 5.90 -16.18
C ILE A 236 8.07 4.68 -17.08
N VAL A 237 9.00 4.75 -18.06
CA VAL A 237 9.39 3.58 -18.85
C VAL A 237 9.97 2.47 -17.96
N GLY A 238 10.84 2.83 -17.01
CA GLY A 238 11.36 1.86 -16.04
C GLY A 238 10.28 1.23 -15.17
N LEU A 239 9.26 2.00 -14.80
CA LEU A 239 8.09 1.55 -14.04
C LEU A 239 7.27 0.52 -14.82
N SER A 240 6.96 0.80 -16.09
CA SER A 240 6.18 -0.12 -16.94
C SER A 240 6.89 -1.45 -17.19
N ILE A 241 8.22 -1.42 -17.37
CA ILE A 241 9.04 -2.63 -17.48
C ILE A 241 9.02 -3.43 -16.17
N ALA A 242 9.24 -2.76 -15.03
CA ALA A 242 9.24 -3.43 -13.74
C ALA A 242 7.89 -4.07 -13.41
N LEU A 243 6.77 -3.42 -13.77
CA LEU A 243 5.44 -4.00 -13.62
C LEU A 243 5.28 -5.23 -14.49
N THR A 244 5.64 -5.16 -15.76
CA THR A 244 5.54 -6.28 -16.70
C THR A 244 6.36 -7.47 -16.23
N ASP A 245 7.61 -7.24 -15.80
CA ASP A 245 8.47 -8.28 -15.25
C ASP A 245 7.87 -8.91 -13.99
N ALA A 246 7.36 -8.07 -13.07
CA ALA A 246 6.74 -8.54 -11.84
C ALA A 246 5.50 -9.41 -12.10
N ARG A 247 4.64 -8.98 -13.04
CA ARG A 247 3.42 -9.72 -13.38
C ARG A 247 3.69 -11.00 -14.15
N THR A 248 4.71 -11.02 -15.01
CA THR A 248 5.11 -12.22 -15.77
C THR A 248 5.54 -13.37 -14.88
N ILE A 249 6.22 -13.08 -13.76
CA ILE A 249 6.70 -14.11 -12.84
C ILE A 249 5.81 -14.30 -11.61
N CYS A 250 4.71 -13.55 -11.50
CA CYS A 250 3.89 -13.43 -10.29
C CYS A 250 3.51 -14.79 -9.69
N GLU A 251 2.90 -15.68 -10.47
CA GLU A 251 2.42 -16.98 -10.00
C GLU A 251 3.56 -17.82 -9.44
N LYS A 252 4.64 -17.98 -10.20
CA LYS A 252 5.82 -18.76 -9.79
C LYS A 252 6.49 -18.18 -8.56
N GLU A 253 6.61 -16.86 -8.52
CA GLU A 253 7.27 -16.15 -7.41
C GLU A 253 6.41 -16.18 -6.14
N CYS A 254 5.09 -16.06 -6.26
CA CYS A 254 4.16 -16.22 -5.13
C CYS A 254 4.27 -17.61 -4.53
N ALA A 255 4.27 -18.67 -5.34
CA ALA A 255 4.42 -20.04 -4.86
C ALA A 255 5.75 -20.25 -4.11
N ARG A 256 6.86 -19.79 -4.70
CA ARG A 256 8.19 -19.88 -4.09
C ARG A 256 8.28 -19.12 -2.75
N LEU A 257 7.78 -17.90 -2.71
CA LEU A 257 7.80 -17.07 -1.50
C LEU A 257 6.89 -17.64 -0.41
N LEU A 258 5.75 -18.23 -0.80
CA LEU A 258 4.84 -18.89 0.12
C LEU A 258 5.53 -20.07 0.84
N GLU A 259 6.23 -20.92 0.10
CA GLU A 259 7.02 -22.03 0.68
C GLU A 259 8.08 -21.52 1.66
N LEU A 260 8.83 -20.48 1.29
CA LEU A 260 9.85 -19.88 2.14
C LEU A 260 9.26 -19.23 3.39
N ARG A 261 8.14 -18.51 3.25
CA ARG A 261 7.41 -17.89 4.35
C ARG A 261 6.94 -18.93 5.35
N ASP A 262 6.25 -19.96 4.87
CA ASP A 262 5.66 -20.99 5.72
C ASP A 262 6.74 -21.84 6.40
N PHE A 263 7.84 -22.14 5.72
CA PHE A 263 9.02 -22.73 6.32
C PHE A 263 9.59 -21.85 7.46
N CYS A 264 9.76 -20.54 7.21
CA CYS A 264 10.27 -19.61 8.22
C CYS A 264 9.35 -19.54 9.44
N VAL A 265 8.05 -19.41 9.22
CA VAL A 265 7.04 -19.33 10.30
C VAL A 265 7.03 -20.61 11.12
N SER A 266 7.03 -21.79 10.47
CA SER A 266 7.03 -23.08 11.18
C SER A 266 8.27 -23.26 12.06
N GLU A 267 9.44 -22.87 11.59
CA GLU A 267 10.68 -22.96 12.34
C GLU A 267 10.75 -21.89 13.48
N ILE A 268 10.18 -20.69 13.28
CA ILE A 268 10.06 -19.70 14.35
C ILE A 268 9.20 -20.24 15.48
N ILE A 269 8.00 -20.75 15.20
CA ILE A 269 7.08 -21.29 16.21
C ILE A 269 7.72 -22.47 16.94
N LYS A 270 8.45 -23.34 16.24
CA LYS A 270 9.15 -24.47 16.84
C LYS A 270 10.28 -24.06 17.78
N LYS A 271 11.07 -23.04 17.40
CA LYS A 271 12.23 -22.56 18.18
C LYS A 271 11.86 -21.60 19.30
N PHE A 272 10.79 -20.83 19.09
CA PHE A 272 10.29 -19.80 19.99
C PHE A 272 8.79 -20.01 20.24
N PRO A 273 8.40 -20.97 21.10
CA PRO A 273 6.98 -21.33 21.33
C PRO A 273 6.12 -20.16 21.81
N ASP A 274 6.72 -19.20 22.51
CA ASP A 274 6.04 -17.99 22.98
C ASP A 274 5.98 -16.87 21.93
N ALA A 275 6.53 -17.07 20.73
CA ALA A 275 6.45 -16.08 19.66
C ALA A 275 5.02 -16.00 19.10
N ARG A 276 4.58 -14.77 18.79
CA ARG A 276 3.27 -14.51 18.21
C ARG A 276 3.42 -14.04 16.77
N ILE A 277 2.85 -14.79 15.83
CA ILE A 277 2.73 -14.33 14.44
C ILE A 277 1.57 -13.33 14.37
N ASN A 278 1.87 -12.10 13.94
CA ASN A 278 0.90 -11.01 13.93
C ASN A 278 0.08 -11.03 12.64
N GLY A 279 -1.24 -11.01 12.78
CA GLY A 279 -2.21 -11.01 11.67
C GLY A 279 -2.53 -12.38 11.10
N ASP A 280 -3.55 -12.43 10.24
CA ASP A 280 -4.03 -13.66 9.59
C ASP A 280 -2.95 -14.32 8.72
N MET A 281 -2.90 -15.66 8.74
CA MET A 281 -1.93 -16.42 7.96
C MET A 281 -2.45 -16.90 6.59
N GLN A 282 -3.76 -16.97 6.42
CA GLN A 282 -4.39 -17.41 5.18
C GLN A 282 -4.52 -16.24 4.21
N SER A 283 -5.08 -15.12 4.69
CA SER A 283 -5.23 -13.88 3.94
C SER A 283 -3.98 -13.01 4.10
N ARG A 284 -2.84 -13.49 3.61
CA ARG A 284 -1.53 -12.82 3.79
C ARG A 284 -0.70 -12.82 2.50
N LEU A 285 0.03 -11.74 2.28
CA LEU A 285 1.04 -11.66 1.22
C LEU A 285 2.09 -12.77 1.38
N PRO A 286 2.57 -13.35 0.26
CA PRO A 286 3.53 -14.47 0.30
C PRO A 286 4.91 -14.07 0.82
N ASN A 287 5.25 -12.78 0.81
CA ASN A 287 6.57 -12.26 1.15
C ASN A 287 6.67 -11.65 2.54
N ASN A 288 5.61 -11.67 3.33
CA ASN A 288 5.56 -10.97 4.61
C ASN A 288 5.48 -11.93 5.80
N ILE A 289 6.36 -11.73 6.77
CA ILE A 289 6.33 -12.38 8.09
C ILE A 289 6.45 -11.27 9.12
N ASN A 290 5.46 -11.11 9.98
CA ASN A 290 5.52 -10.21 11.13
C ASN A 290 5.38 -11.05 12.40
N VAL A 291 6.38 -10.98 13.28
CA VAL A 291 6.44 -11.79 14.49
C VAL A 291 6.82 -10.94 15.70
N SER A 292 6.11 -11.16 16.80
CA SER A 292 6.40 -10.54 18.08
C SER A 292 7.02 -11.54 19.04
N PHE A 293 8.03 -11.09 19.77
CA PHE A 293 8.71 -11.86 20.81
C PHE A 293 8.49 -11.21 22.17
N LYS A 294 8.09 -12.02 23.16
CA LYS A 294 7.80 -11.56 24.49
C LYS A 294 9.07 -11.09 25.21
N ASN A 295 8.95 -9.97 25.94
CA ASN A 295 10.04 -9.35 26.73
C ASN A 295 11.29 -8.96 25.91
N PHE A 296 11.15 -8.76 24.61
CA PHE A 296 12.24 -8.30 23.76
C PHE A 296 11.88 -6.93 23.16
N SER A 297 12.87 -6.04 22.98
CA SER A 297 12.65 -4.76 22.28
C SER A 297 12.75 -4.95 20.76
N SER A 298 11.84 -4.32 20.02
CA SER A 298 11.85 -4.31 18.56
C SER A 298 13.15 -3.72 18.00
N GLU A 299 13.60 -2.61 18.58
CA GLU A 299 14.81 -1.88 18.16
C GLU A 299 16.05 -2.74 18.40
N LEU A 300 16.11 -3.41 19.56
CA LEU A 300 17.22 -4.29 19.88
C LEU A 300 17.31 -5.47 18.92
N LEU A 301 16.17 -6.08 18.54
CA LEU A 301 16.14 -7.15 17.53
C LEU A 301 16.66 -6.67 16.18
N VAL A 302 16.25 -5.48 15.73
CA VAL A 302 16.71 -4.89 14.46
C VAL A 302 18.22 -4.68 14.51
N LEU A 303 18.77 -4.07 15.57
CA LEU A 303 20.20 -3.78 15.71
C LEU A 303 21.04 -5.04 15.77
N GLU A 304 20.62 -6.05 16.55
CA GLU A 304 21.34 -7.33 16.67
C GLU A 304 21.35 -8.12 15.35
N LEU A 305 20.26 -8.09 14.59
CA LEU A 305 20.17 -8.73 13.29
C LEU A 305 20.97 -7.97 12.22
N ASP A 306 20.90 -6.63 12.20
CA ASP A 306 21.66 -5.79 11.29
C ASP A 306 23.17 -5.97 11.47
N ALA A 307 23.66 -6.05 12.72
CA ALA A 307 25.05 -6.34 13.04
C ALA A 307 25.53 -7.72 12.49
N LYS A 308 24.61 -8.57 12.06
CA LYS A 308 24.88 -9.88 11.42
C LYS A 308 24.54 -9.88 9.93
N GLY A 309 24.29 -8.71 9.34
CA GLY A 309 23.96 -8.55 7.91
C GLY A 309 22.53 -8.93 7.55
N ILE A 310 21.62 -8.98 8.51
CA ILE A 310 20.21 -9.30 8.30
C ILE A 310 19.37 -8.02 8.46
N SER A 311 18.92 -7.45 7.35
CA SER A 311 18.08 -6.25 7.35
C SER A 311 16.59 -6.60 7.57
N VAL A 312 16.02 -6.10 8.66
CA VAL A 312 14.63 -6.26 9.05
C VAL A 312 14.04 -4.92 9.48
N SER A 313 12.75 -4.86 9.77
CA SER A 313 12.11 -3.63 10.25
C SER A 313 11.35 -3.88 11.56
N ALA A 314 11.43 -2.92 12.48
CA ALA A 314 10.53 -2.81 13.61
C ALA A 314 9.29 -2.02 13.16
N GLY A 315 8.12 -2.63 13.16
CA GLY A 315 6.90 -1.96 12.72
C GLY A 315 6.93 -1.44 11.29
N SER A 316 6.34 -0.27 11.03
CA SER A 316 6.48 0.41 9.76
C SER A 316 7.85 1.11 9.69
N ALA A 317 8.60 0.87 8.61
CA ALA A 317 9.91 1.48 8.38
C ALA A 317 9.88 3.04 8.35
N CYS A 318 8.69 3.63 8.21
CA CYS A 318 8.47 5.10 8.17
C CYS A 318 8.22 5.73 9.54
N GLU A 319 7.97 4.94 10.60
CA GLU A 319 7.66 5.43 11.96
C GLU A 319 8.77 5.15 12.98
N SER A 320 9.89 4.60 12.55
CA SER A 320 11.02 4.20 13.40
C SER A 320 11.68 5.32 14.23
N SER A 321 11.20 6.57 14.10
CA SER A 321 11.73 7.73 14.82
C SER A 321 10.86 8.21 16.01
N LYS A 322 9.75 7.51 16.33
CA LYS A 322 8.86 7.89 17.44
C LYS A 322 8.72 6.74 18.44
N ASP A 323 8.84 7.03 19.72
CA ASP A 323 8.65 6.13 20.88
C ASP A 323 7.21 5.57 21.03
N THR A 324 6.36 5.66 20.00
CA THR A 324 4.92 5.37 20.11
C THR A 324 4.51 3.97 19.66
N GLY A 325 5.47 3.08 19.35
CA GLY A 325 5.14 1.72 18.91
C GLY A 325 4.42 1.67 17.54
N SER A 326 3.99 0.48 17.12
CA SER A 326 3.24 0.27 15.88
C SER A 326 1.75 0.55 16.08
N HIS A 327 1.19 1.52 15.33
CA HIS A 327 -0.26 1.77 15.34
C HIS A 327 -1.06 0.55 14.84
N VAL A 328 -0.48 -0.25 13.93
CA VAL A 328 -1.10 -1.49 13.43
C VAL A 328 -1.22 -2.52 14.55
N LEU A 329 -0.14 -2.80 15.27
CA LEU A 329 -0.16 -3.75 16.39
C LEU A 329 -1.01 -3.24 17.55
N THR A 330 -1.00 -1.93 17.80
CA THR A 330 -1.90 -1.29 18.77
C THR A 330 -3.38 -1.50 18.39
N ALA A 331 -3.72 -1.42 17.12
CA ALA A 331 -5.07 -1.67 16.63
C ALA A 331 -5.50 -3.15 16.81
N LEU A 332 -4.56 -4.10 16.71
CA LEU A 332 -4.84 -5.53 16.89
C LEU A 332 -4.95 -5.94 18.35
N TYR A 333 -4.07 -5.41 19.21
CA TYR A 333 -3.83 -5.96 20.56
C TYR A 333 -4.06 -4.96 21.70
N GLY A 334 -4.35 -3.71 21.36
CA GLY A 334 -4.55 -2.64 22.34
C GLY A 334 -3.25 -1.92 22.72
N ALA A 335 -3.40 -0.73 23.31
CA ALA A 335 -2.30 0.10 23.75
C ALA A 335 -1.52 -0.57 24.90
N GLY A 336 -0.19 -0.47 24.89
CA GLY A 336 0.71 -1.04 25.88
C GLY A 336 1.16 -2.47 25.58
N ASP A 337 0.67 -3.12 24.53
CA ASP A 337 1.16 -4.44 24.10
C ASP A 337 2.64 -4.38 23.69
N GLU A 338 3.07 -3.29 23.07
CA GLU A 338 4.45 -3.02 22.66
C GLU A 338 5.46 -3.03 23.82
N LYS A 339 5.02 -2.75 25.05
CA LYS A 339 5.87 -2.81 26.25
C LYS A 339 6.23 -4.24 26.64
N LYS A 340 5.44 -5.20 26.21
CA LYS A 340 5.60 -6.62 26.52
C LYS A 340 6.13 -7.41 25.34
N TRP A 341 5.94 -6.90 24.12
CA TRP A 341 6.18 -7.62 22.87
C TRP A 341 6.97 -6.76 21.90
N GLY A 342 8.21 -7.13 21.62
CA GLY A 342 8.95 -6.55 20.51
C GLY A 342 8.64 -7.27 19.23
N SER A 343 8.28 -6.52 18.20
CA SER A 343 7.92 -7.06 16.88
C SER A 343 9.01 -6.83 15.85
N VAL A 344 9.17 -7.77 14.95
CA VAL A 344 10.03 -7.64 13.78
C VAL A 344 9.33 -8.16 12.52
N ARG A 345 9.49 -7.40 11.42
CA ARG A 345 8.98 -7.78 10.11
C ARG A 345 10.12 -8.22 9.21
N PHE A 346 10.00 -9.44 8.70
CA PHE A 346 10.82 -9.97 7.61
C PHE A 346 10.06 -9.79 6.29
N SER A 347 10.74 -9.20 5.31
CA SER A 347 10.19 -9.01 3.97
C SER A 347 11.05 -9.81 2.99
N LEU A 348 10.51 -10.91 2.48
CA LEU A 348 11.21 -11.77 1.54
C LEU A 348 11.19 -11.14 0.14
N GLY A 349 12.28 -11.31 -0.60
CA GLY A 349 12.43 -10.78 -1.95
C GLY A 349 12.82 -11.86 -2.96
N ARG A 350 12.99 -11.43 -4.22
CA ARG A 350 13.38 -12.31 -5.35
C ARG A 350 14.69 -13.05 -5.10
N GLU A 351 15.63 -12.42 -4.41
CA GLU A 351 16.96 -13.00 -4.13
C GLU A 351 16.97 -13.88 -2.87
N THR A 352 15.89 -13.83 -2.05
CA THR A 352 15.84 -14.60 -0.80
C THR A 352 15.79 -16.10 -1.09
N LYS A 353 16.71 -16.83 -0.44
CA LYS A 353 16.86 -18.28 -0.52
C LYS A 353 16.57 -18.94 0.82
N LYS A 354 16.34 -20.25 0.83
CA LYS A 354 16.14 -21.03 2.04
C LYS A 354 17.31 -20.89 3.02
N GLN A 355 18.54 -20.88 2.51
CA GLN A 355 19.76 -20.71 3.29
C GLN A 355 19.81 -19.38 4.07
N ASP A 356 19.25 -18.29 3.50
CA ASP A 356 19.17 -16.99 4.16
C ASP A 356 18.21 -17.05 5.35
N ILE A 357 17.11 -17.79 5.20
CA ILE A 357 16.15 -18.02 6.29
C ILE A 357 16.78 -18.89 7.38
N GLU A 358 17.46 -19.97 7.03
CA GLU A 358 18.16 -20.85 7.97
C GLU A 358 19.23 -20.08 8.77
N TYR A 359 20.00 -19.21 8.09
CA TYR A 359 20.96 -18.31 8.73
C TYR A 359 20.28 -17.33 9.68
N THR A 360 19.17 -16.73 9.26
CA THR A 360 18.37 -15.81 10.09
C THR A 360 17.85 -16.48 11.34
N LEU A 361 17.28 -17.69 11.22
CA LEU A 361 16.77 -18.48 12.35
C LEU A 361 17.86 -18.89 13.34
N LYS A 362 19.05 -19.25 12.86
CA LYS A 362 20.22 -19.54 13.68
C LYS A 362 20.69 -18.29 14.42
N THR A 363 20.73 -17.16 13.72
CA THR A 363 21.14 -15.88 14.30
C THR A 363 20.17 -15.41 15.38
N LEU A 364 18.86 -15.51 15.13
CA LEU A 364 17.82 -15.24 16.13
C LEU A 364 18.05 -16.08 17.41
N ALA A 365 18.27 -17.38 17.26
CA ALA A 365 18.51 -18.26 18.41
C ALA A 365 19.74 -17.80 19.24
N LEU A 366 20.83 -17.43 18.57
CA LEU A 366 22.04 -16.92 19.24
C LEU A 366 21.79 -15.58 19.97
N VAL A 367 21.01 -14.70 19.37
CA VAL A 367 20.61 -13.42 20.00
C VAL A 367 19.80 -13.69 21.26
N PHE A 368 18.80 -14.57 21.19
CA PHE A 368 18.00 -14.93 22.36
C PHE A 368 18.81 -15.59 23.47
N GLU A 369 19.71 -16.52 23.15
CA GLU A 369 20.62 -17.13 24.12
C GLU A 369 21.53 -16.11 24.81
N LYS A 370 22.05 -15.12 24.06
CA LYS A 370 22.86 -14.03 24.61
C LYS A 370 22.09 -13.26 25.68
N TYR A 371 20.86 -12.82 25.40
CA TYR A 371 20.08 -11.98 26.31
C TYR A 371 19.46 -12.77 27.46
N LYS A 372 19.17 -14.06 27.30
CA LYS A 372 18.76 -14.94 28.37
C LYS A 372 19.88 -15.11 29.43
N LYS A 373 21.13 -15.19 28.99
CA LYS A 373 22.30 -15.30 29.89
C LYS A 373 22.59 -14.00 30.67
N THR A 374 22.20 -12.85 30.15
CA THR A 374 22.38 -11.53 30.80
C THR A 374 21.23 -11.15 31.74
N GLY A 375 20.20 -11.98 31.85
CA GLY A 375 19.04 -11.72 32.74
C GLY A 375 18.13 -10.59 32.23
N ILE A 376 18.22 -10.21 30.96
CA ILE A 376 17.39 -9.17 30.34
C ILE A 376 16.07 -9.79 29.81
N LEU A 377 16.06 -11.11 29.60
CA LEU A 377 14.89 -11.93 29.19
C LEU A 377 14.44 -12.82 30.34
#